data_9adc75bd32a1adae1e62faa1a6eeea06
#
_entry.id   9adc75bd32a1adae1e62faa1a6eeea06
#
_cell.length_a   1.000
_cell.length_b   1.000
_cell.length_c   1.000
_cell.angle_alpha   90.00
_cell.angle_beta   90.00
_cell.angle_gamma   90.00
#
_symmetry.space_group_name_H-M   'P 1'
#
loop_
_entity.id
_entity.type
_entity.pdbx_description
1 polymer ?
#
loop_
_entity_poly.entity_id
_entity_poly.type
_entity_poly.pdbx_seq_one_letter_code
_entity_poly.pdbx_strand_id
1 'polypeptide(L)'
;MNEDRQIMELFYASMTSRALFTLGVFFMAWVALRITKAVSENPNIIGKIVASVFALTVTFFGLLQQGFTEWSVESTAYQLKALENLSPSAQVFADTFYAGLPDGGQMGLSSNPVIWIFWLCLLAFMLLPMWRSNN
;
A
#
# COMPACT_ATOMS: atom_id res chain seq x y z
N MET A 1 -0.81 -27.44 -16.47
CA MET A 1 0.40 -26.69 -16.84
C MET A 1 0.13 -25.26 -17.28
N ASN A 2 -0.85 -25.05 -18.15
CA ASN A 2 -1.16 -23.70 -18.63
C ASN A 2 -1.86 -22.83 -17.59
N GLU A 3 -2.55 -23.44 -16.61
CA GLU A 3 -3.30 -22.70 -15.59
C GLU A 3 -2.38 -21.97 -14.63
N ASP A 4 -1.30 -22.59 -14.16
CA ASP A 4 -0.37 -21.95 -13.24
C ASP A 4 0.36 -20.78 -13.94
N ARG A 5 0.69 -20.97 -15.21
CA ARG A 5 1.30 -19.92 -16.02
C ARG A 5 0.36 -18.73 -16.21
N GLN A 6 -0.92 -18.99 -16.48
CA GLN A 6 -1.93 -17.94 -16.59
C GLN A 6 -2.09 -17.17 -15.29
N ILE A 7 -2.12 -17.87 -14.16
CA ILE A 7 -2.23 -17.24 -12.84
C ILE A 7 -1.02 -16.33 -12.60
N MET A 8 0.20 -16.81 -12.91
CA MET A 8 1.41 -16.03 -12.72
C MET A 8 1.46 -14.82 -13.66
N GLU A 9 1.02 -14.97 -14.90
CA GLU A 9 0.96 -13.86 -15.86
C GLU A 9 -0.01 -12.77 -15.39
N LEU A 10 -1.19 -13.17 -14.91
CA LEU A 10 -2.17 -12.22 -14.35
C LEU A 10 -1.62 -11.54 -13.11
N PHE A 11 -0.91 -12.27 -12.27
CA PHE A 11 -0.27 -11.71 -11.07
C PHE A 11 0.76 -10.64 -11.46
N TYR A 12 1.65 -10.93 -12.42
CA TYR A 12 2.67 -9.98 -12.84
C TYR A 12 2.04 -8.74 -13.50
N ALA A 13 0.99 -8.90 -14.29
CA ALA A 13 0.26 -7.77 -14.88
C ALA A 13 -0.37 -6.91 -13.79
N SER A 14 -0.99 -7.54 -12.79
CA SER A 14 -1.57 -6.86 -11.65
C SER A 14 -0.52 -6.09 -10.84
N MET A 15 0.66 -6.69 -10.61
CA MET A 15 1.75 -6.04 -9.87
C MET A 15 2.30 -4.84 -10.62
N THR A 16 2.36 -4.89 -11.95
CA THR A 16 2.77 -3.73 -12.75
C THR A 16 1.82 -2.55 -12.56
N SER A 17 0.52 -2.80 -12.64
CA SER A 17 -0.50 -1.77 -12.37
C SER A 17 -0.38 -1.21 -10.96
N ARG A 18 -0.15 -2.06 -9.97
CA ARG A 18 0.00 -1.63 -8.58
C ARG A 18 1.27 -0.83 -8.36
N ALA A 19 2.36 -1.16 -9.07
CA ALA A 19 3.59 -0.37 -9.00
C ALA A 19 3.35 1.05 -9.49
N LEU A 20 2.59 1.24 -10.57
CA LEU A 20 2.21 2.56 -11.06
C LEU A 20 1.33 3.30 -10.04
N PHE A 21 0.38 2.60 -9.44
CA PHE A 21 -0.46 3.17 -8.38
C PHE A 21 0.36 3.59 -7.17
N THR A 22 1.33 2.77 -6.78
CA THR A 22 2.23 3.07 -5.66
C THR A 22 3.05 4.32 -5.95
N LEU A 23 3.58 4.47 -7.16
CA LEU A 23 4.27 5.71 -7.57
C LEU A 23 3.35 6.92 -7.45
N GLY A 24 2.08 6.77 -7.86
CA GLY A 24 1.08 7.82 -7.71
C GLY A 24 0.86 8.21 -6.26
N VAL A 25 0.75 7.22 -5.36
CA VAL A 25 0.58 7.46 -3.93
C VAL A 25 1.78 8.17 -3.34
N PHE A 26 3.01 7.78 -3.71
CA PHE A 26 4.22 8.47 -3.25
C PHE A 26 4.30 9.89 -3.80
N PHE A 27 3.87 10.11 -5.04
CA PHE A 27 3.77 11.47 -5.58
C PHE A 27 2.77 12.30 -4.75
N MET A 28 1.62 11.74 -4.41
CA MET A 28 0.64 12.42 -3.57
C MET A 28 1.19 12.69 -2.17
N ALA A 29 1.99 11.78 -1.62
CA ALA A 29 2.67 12.00 -0.34
C ALA A 29 3.64 13.18 -0.42
N TRP A 30 4.38 13.29 -1.52
CA TRP A 30 5.27 14.42 -1.76
C TRP A 30 4.48 15.73 -1.84
N VAL A 31 3.35 15.73 -2.56
CA VAL A 31 2.46 16.89 -2.64
C VAL A 31 1.94 17.26 -1.25
N ALA A 32 1.54 16.26 -0.46
CA ALA A 32 1.06 16.49 0.91
C ALA A 32 2.14 17.14 1.79
N LEU A 33 3.39 16.68 1.66
CA LEU A 33 4.51 17.29 2.38
C LEU A 33 4.69 18.75 1.99
N ARG A 34 4.56 19.06 0.71
CA ARG A 34 4.67 20.44 0.21
C ARG A 34 3.53 21.32 0.72
N ILE A 35 2.31 20.80 0.70
CA ILE A 35 1.13 21.53 1.17
C ILE A 35 1.23 21.81 2.67
N THR A 36 1.56 20.80 3.47
CA THR A 36 1.66 20.96 4.92
C THR A 36 2.79 21.91 5.30
N LYS A 37 3.90 21.87 4.57
CA LYS A 37 5.01 22.81 4.76
C LYS A 37 4.56 24.24 4.45
N ALA A 38 3.86 24.45 3.34
CA ALA A 38 3.38 25.79 2.96
C ALA A 38 2.41 26.33 4.02
N VAL A 39 1.51 25.49 4.54
CA VAL A 39 0.58 25.89 5.60
C VAL A 39 1.35 26.20 6.89
N SER A 40 2.41 25.45 7.21
CA SER A 40 3.20 25.72 8.42
C SER A 40 3.93 27.06 8.35
N GLU A 41 4.30 27.50 7.16
CA GLU A 41 4.97 28.79 6.94
C GLU A 41 4.00 29.98 7.01
N ASN A 42 2.75 29.78 6.59
CA ASN A 42 1.70 30.81 6.64
C ASN A 42 0.45 30.21 7.28
N PRO A 43 0.47 29.97 8.62
CA PRO A 43 -0.57 29.19 9.25
C PRO A 43 -1.91 29.90 9.30
N ASN A 44 -2.98 29.14 9.00
CA ASN A 44 -4.36 29.53 9.22
C ASN A 44 -5.17 28.26 9.49
N ILE A 45 -6.25 28.40 10.22
CA ILE A 45 -6.99 27.24 10.71
C ILE A 45 -7.63 26.45 9.57
N ILE A 46 -8.13 27.11 8.55
CA ILE A 46 -8.75 26.46 7.39
C ILE A 46 -7.70 25.64 6.64
N GLY A 47 -6.53 26.25 6.38
CA GLY A 47 -5.43 25.56 5.72
C GLY A 47 -4.96 24.35 6.50
N LYS A 48 -4.86 24.47 7.83
CA LYS A 48 -4.47 23.34 8.68
C LYS A 48 -5.46 22.18 8.59
N ILE A 49 -6.76 22.48 8.61
CA ILE A 49 -7.80 21.44 8.52
C ILE A 49 -7.73 20.75 7.17
N VAL A 50 -7.71 21.53 6.08
CA VAL A 50 -7.70 20.97 4.72
C VAL A 50 -6.44 20.14 4.48
N ALA A 51 -5.28 20.65 4.87
CA ALA A 51 -4.03 19.95 4.70
C ALA A 51 -3.98 18.66 5.55
N SER A 52 -4.54 18.70 6.76
CA SER A 52 -4.62 17.50 7.62
C SER A 52 -5.50 16.43 6.99
N VAL A 53 -6.66 16.79 6.47
CA VAL A 53 -7.55 15.84 5.79
C VAL A 53 -6.83 15.22 4.59
N PHE A 54 -6.14 16.04 3.80
CA PHE A 54 -5.39 15.57 2.65
C PHE A 54 -4.30 14.58 3.08
N ALA A 55 -3.51 14.93 4.10
CA ALA A 55 -2.43 14.09 4.61
C ALA A 55 -2.96 12.74 5.13
N LEU A 56 -4.06 12.78 5.88
CA LEU A 56 -4.70 11.56 6.39
C LEU A 56 -5.22 10.69 5.25
N THR A 57 -5.81 11.28 4.22
CA THR A 57 -6.31 10.56 3.06
C THR A 57 -5.18 9.87 2.30
N VAL A 58 -4.06 10.57 2.09
CA VAL A 58 -2.89 10.01 1.41
C VAL A 58 -2.32 8.84 2.21
N THR A 59 -2.22 9.00 3.54
CA THR A 59 -1.76 7.92 4.42
C THR A 59 -2.67 6.69 4.33
N PHE A 60 -3.97 6.91 4.34
CA PHE A 60 -4.95 5.83 4.20
C PHE A 60 -4.77 5.10 2.87
N PHE A 61 -4.62 5.84 1.76
CA PHE A 61 -4.40 5.23 0.45
C PHE A 61 -3.08 4.44 0.40
N GLY A 62 -2.03 4.95 1.07
CA GLY A 62 -0.76 4.22 1.13
C GLY A 62 -0.91 2.88 1.85
N LEU A 63 -1.59 2.88 2.99
CA LEU A 63 -1.84 1.65 3.74
C LEU A 63 -2.75 0.68 2.98
N LEU A 64 -3.78 1.21 2.33
CA LEU A 64 -4.72 0.40 1.56
C LEU A 64 -4.04 -0.22 0.34
N GLN A 65 -3.21 0.54 -0.36
CA GLN A 65 -2.48 0.06 -1.54
C GLN A 65 -1.54 -1.08 -1.16
N GLN A 66 -0.83 -0.94 -0.04
CA GLN A 66 0.05 -2.00 0.45
C GLN A 66 -0.76 -3.23 0.85
N GLY A 67 -1.92 -3.04 1.48
CA GLY A 67 -2.82 -4.13 1.84
C GLY A 67 -3.31 -4.89 0.62
N PHE A 68 -3.66 -4.19 -0.46
CA PHE A 68 -4.03 -4.83 -1.73
C PHE A 68 -2.88 -5.65 -2.30
N THR A 69 -1.65 -5.15 -2.21
CA THR A 69 -0.48 -5.87 -2.69
C THR A 69 -0.27 -7.16 -1.89
N GLU A 70 -0.36 -7.09 -0.57
CA GLU A 70 -0.23 -8.25 0.32
C GLU A 70 -1.33 -9.28 0.02
N TRP A 71 -2.56 -8.82 -0.10
CA TRP A 71 -3.67 -9.70 -0.43
C TRP A 71 -3.49 -10.37 -1.81
N SER A 72 -2.99 -9.64 -2.81
CA SER A 72 -2.75 -10.20 -4.14
C SER A 72 -1.72 -11.31 -4.11
N VAL A 73 -0.64 -11.15 -3.33
CA VAL A 73 0.39 -12.16 -3.19
C VAL A 73 -0.17 -13.41 -2.53
N GLU A 74 -0.88 -13.24 -1.41
CA GLU A 74 -1.46 -14.37 -0.67
C GLU A 74 -2.54 -15.09 -1.49
N SER A 75 -3.40 -14.34 -2.17
CA SER A 75 -4.47 -14.91 -3.01
C SER A 75 -3.89 -15.70 -4.19
N THR A 76 -2.83 -15.18 -4.82
CA THR A 76 -2.16 -15.88 -5.91
C THR A 76 -1.53 -17.18 -5.42
N ALA A 77 -0.85 -17.15 -4.28
CA ALA A 77 -0.27 -18.34 -3.68
C ALA A 77 -1.34 -19.38 -3.34
N TYR A 78 -2.47 -18.95 -2.81
CA TYR A 78 -3.61 -19.82 -2.53
C TYR A 78 -4.12 -20.50 -3.79
N GLN A 79 -4.30 -19.72 -4.88
CA GLN A 79 -4.76 -20.26 -6.16
C GLN A 79 -3.78 -21.31 -6.71
N LEU A 80 -2.47 -21.03 -6.60
CA LEU A 80 -1.45 -21.97 -7.06
C LEU A 80 -1.45 -23.26 -6.25
N LYS A 81 -1.64 -23.17 -4.93
CA LYS A 81 -1.70 -24.35 -4.08
C LYS A 81 -2.88 -25.27 -4.40
N ALA A 82 -3.95 -24.71 -4.98
CA ALA A 82 -5.12 -25.51 -5.38
C ALA A 82 -4.87 -26.32 -6.65
N LEU A 83 -3.80 -26.04 -7.39
CA LEU A 83 -3.45 -26.77 -8.62
C LEU A 83 -2.56 -27.98 -8.31
N GLU A 84 -2.73 -29.06 -9.08
CA GLU A 84 -1.99 -30.30 -8.86
C GLU A 84 -0.61 -30.27 -9.50
N ASN A 85 -0.48 -29.66 -10.69
CA ASN A 85 0.74 -29.70 -11.49
C ASN A 85 1.30 -28.29 -11.64
N LEU A 86 2.25 -27.94 -10.77
CA LEU A 86 2.90 -26.62 -10.80
C LEU A 86 4.27 -26.70 -11.47
N SER A 87 4.62 -25.67 -12.22
CA SER A 87 6.00 -25.48 -12.66
C SER A 87 6.91 -25.22 -11.46
N PRO A 88 8.23 -25.47 -11.58
CA PRO A 88 9.14 -25.24 -10.44
C PRO A 88 9.07 -23.81 -9.89
N SER A 89 8.98 -22.80 -10.75
CA SER A 89 8.90 -21.41 -10.28
C SER A 89 7.58 -21.13 -9.55
N ALA A 90 6.46 -21.66 -10.06
CA ALA A 90 5.15 -21.50 -9.39
C ALA A 90 5.13 -22.22 -8.05
N GLN A 91 5.77 -23.38 -7.95
CA GLN A 91 5.86 -24.12 -6.70
C GLN A 91 6.64 -23.32 -5.64
N VAL A 92 7.76 -22.73 -6.02
CA VAL A 92 8.56 -21.89 -5.11
C VAL A 92 7.73 -20.70 -4.64
N PHE A 93 7.03 -20.02 -5.56
CA PHE A 93 6.18 -18.88 -5.21
C PHE A 93 5.09 -19.30 -4.23
N ALA A 94 4.38 -20.39 -4.52
CA ALA A 94 3.30 -20.85 -3.67
C ALA A 94 3.81 -21.27 -2.27
N ASP A 95 4.92 -21.95 -2.19
CA ASP A 95 5.51 -22.38 -0.92
C ASP A 95 6.00 -21.18 -0.08
N THR A 96 6.51 -20.15 -0.75
CA THR A 96 7.06 -18.97 -0.08
C THR A 96 5.95 -18.09 0.49
N PHE A 97 4.88 -17.88 -0.27
CA PHE A 97 3.89 -16.86 0.05
C PHE A 97 2.56 -17.40 0.57
N TYR A 98 2.37 -18.71 0.58
CA TYR A 98 1.13 -19.29 1.08
C TYR A 98 1.08 -19.16 2.60
N ALA A 99 0.07 -18.42 3.08
CA ALA A 99 -0.09 -18.13 4.51
C ALA A 99 -1.04 -19.09 5.22
N GLY A 100 -1.61 -20.07 4.50
CA GLY A 100 -2.55 -21.02 5.08
C GLY A 100 -3.92 -20.44 5.41
N LEU A 101 -4.18 -19.22 4.97
CA LEU A 101 -5.46 -18.55 5.25
C LEU A 101 -6.55 -19.03 4.30
N PRO A 102 -7.80 -19.20 4.80
CA PRO A 102 -8.93 -19.51 3.93
C PRO A 102 -9.12 -18.42 2.88
N ASP A 103 -9.41 -18.84 1.66
CA ASP A 103 -9.69 -17.95 0.52
C ASP A 103 -8.54 -16.99 0.19
N GLY A 104 -7.31 -17.33 0.60
CA GLY A 104 -6.13 -16.50 0.29
C GLY A 104 -6.03 -15.21 1.09
N GLY A 105 -6.69 -15.15 2.25
CA GLY A 105 -6.66 -13.97 3.11
C GLY A 105 -7.78 -12.99 2.78
N GLN A 106 -7.75 -11.84 3.43
CA GLN A 106 -8.79 -10.81 3.28
C GLN A 106 -8.18 -9.52 2.77
N MET A 107 -8.93 -8.84 1.91
CA MET A 107 -8.58 -7.52 1.41
C MET A 107 -8.78 -6.48 2.51
N GLY A 108 -7.81 -5.59 2.68
CA GLY A 108 -7.90 -4.56 3.70
C GLY A 108 -6.62 -3.73 3.77
N LEU A 109 -6.43 -3.05 4.88
CA LEU A 109 -5.21 -2.29 5.12
C LEU A 109 -4.04 -3.23 5.36
N SER A 110 -2.81 -2.72 5.16
CA SER A 110 -1.61 -3.50 5.36
C SER A 110 -1.56 -4.08 6.77
N SER A 111 -1.11 -5.34 6.87
CA SER A 111 -0.86 -5.99 8.15
C SER A 111 0.60 -5.89 8.58
N ASN A 112 1.47 -5.33 7.74
CA ASN A 112 2.90 -5.22 8.00
C ASN A 112 3.17 -4.03 8.94
N PRO A 113 3.70 -4.26 10.16
CA PRO A 113 3.94 -3.16 11.10
C PRO A 113 4.99 -2.17 10.60
N VAL A 114 5.95 -2.59 9.79
CA VAL A 114 6.97 -1.69 9.23
C VAL A 114 6.32 -0.67 8.29
N ILE A 115 5.35 -1.10 7.49
CA ILE A 115 4.60 -0.21 6.60
C ILE A 115 3.78 0.80 7.40
N TRP A 116 3.15 0.36 8.49
CA TRP A 116 2.42 1.24 9.39
C TRP A 116 3.35 2.28 10.01
N ILE A 117 4.51 1.85 10.50
CA ILE A 117 5.50 2.77 11.10
C ILE A 117 5.92 3.82 10.07
N PHE A 118 6.23 3.40 8.84
CA PHE A 118 6.63 4.32 7.76
C PHE A 118 5.57 5.40 7.53
N TRP A 119 4.31 4.99 7.31
CA TRP A 119 3.25 5.93 6.99
C TRP A 119 2.88 6.82 8.19
N LEU A 120 2.90 6.27 9.40
CA LEU A 120 2.61 7.07 10.60
C LEU A 120 3.72 8.07 10.88
N CYS A 121 4.99 7.71 10.66
CA CYS A 121 6.11 8.65 10.78
C CYS A 121 6.00 9.77 9.74
N LEU A 122 5.67 9.42 8.50
CA LEU A 122 5.49 10.41 7.45
C LEU A 122 4.33 11.36 7.79
N LEU A 123 3.23 10.82 8.29
CA LEU A 123 2.09 11.61 8.73
C LEU A 123 2.48 12.57 9.87
N ALA A 124 3.24 12.08 10.84
CA ALA A 124 3.72 12.92 11.94
C ALA A 124 4.61 14.05 11.40
N PHE A 125 5.48 13.75 10.44
CA PHE A 125 6.32 14.75 9.78
C PHE A 125 5.50 15.85 9.13
N MET A 126 4.34 15.51 8.58
CA MET A 126 3.45 16.47 7.95
C MET A 126 2.67 17.28 8.96
N LEU A 127 2.08 16.61 9.97
CA LEU A 127 1.12 17.25 10.86
C LEU A 127 1.79 18.02 12.00
N LEU A 128 2.86 17.50 12.61
CA LEU A 128 3.44 18.12 13.79
C LEU A 128 3.95 19.53 13.54
N PRO A 129 4.78 19.79 12.50
CA PRO A 129 5.23 21.15 12.25
C PRO A 129 4.09 22.11 11.95
N MET A 130 3.07 21.64 11.22
CA MET A 130 1.94 22.46 10.83
C MET A 130 1.09 22.86 12.03
N TRP A 131 0.78 21.91 12.93
CA TRP A 131 -0.07 22.20 14.10
C TRP A 131 0.69 22.86 15.24
N ARG A 132 2.01 22.80 15.22
CA ARG A 132 2.86 23.53 16.16
C ARG A 132 3.11 24.96 15.75
N SER A 133 2.78 25.33 14.53
CA SER A 133 2.97 26.70 14.04
C SER A 133 2.04 27.65 14.79
N ASN A 134 2.59 28.77 15.23
CA ASN A 134 1.80 29.84 15.83
C ASN A 134 1.24 30.75 14.75
N ASN A 135 -0.01 31.13 14.93
CA ASN A 135 -0.69 32.06 14.02
C ASN A 135 -0.31 33.50 14.35
#